data_6a2ed0ade454dd548fb4d3c66e49545e
#
_entry.id   6a2ed0ade454dd548fb4d3c66e49545e
#
_cell.length_a   1.000
_cell.length_b   1.000
_cell.length_c   1.000
_cell.angle_alpha   90.00
_cell.angle_beta   90.00
_cell.angle_gamma   90.00
#
_symmetry.space_group_name_H-M   'P 1'
#
loop_
_entity.id
_entity.type
_entity.pdbx_description
1 polymer ?
#
loop_
_entity_poly.entity_id
_entity_poly.type
_entity_poly.pdbx_seq_one_letter_code
_entity_poly.pdbx_strand_id
1 'polypeptide(L)' 'MKKYVCGVCGYVYDPAKGDPDNGVSPGTAFEALPADWTCPVCGASKGEFAPE' A
#
# COMPACT_ATOMS: atom_id res chain seq x y z
N MET A 1 -10.87 -6.38 3.87
CA MET A 1 -9.95 -5.30 4.23
C MET A 1 -10.07 -4.18 3.20
N LYS A 2 -9.90 -2.95 3.64
CA LYS A 2 -10.13 -1.79 2.78
C LYS A 2 -8.93 -1.54 1.85
N LYS A 3 -9.20 -1.22 0.60
CA LYS A 3 -8.15 -0.82 -0.34
C LYS A 3 -7.77 0.63 -0.11
N TYR A 4 -6.52 0.96 -0.43
CA TYR A 4 -6.01 2.33 -0.30
C TYR A 4 -5.41 2.78 -1.62
N VAL A 5 -5.60 4.04 -1.95
CA VAL A 5 -5.15 4.63 -3.23
C VAL A 5 -4.06 5.65 -2.97
N CYS A 6 -2.97 5.53 -3.73
CA CYS A 6 -1.90 6.51 -3.68
C CYS A 6 -2.38 7.84 -4.28
N GLY A 7 -2.30 8.92 -3.51
CA GLY A 7 -2.73 10.24 -3.98
C GLY A 7 -1.79 10.87 -5.00
N VAL A 8 -0.63 10.27 -5.26
CA VAL A 8 0.37 10.80 -6.18
C VAL A 8 0.26 10.17 -7.55
N CYS A 9 0.22 8.82 -7.63
CA CYS A 9 0.23 8.12 -8.91
C CYS A 9 -1.04 7.30 -9.20
N GLY A 10 -1.92 7.14 -8.21
CA GLY A 10 -3.15 6.37 -8.38
C GLY A 10 -3.00 4.87 -8.16
N TYR A 11 -1.83 4.40 -7.70
CA TYR A 11 -1.65 2.99 -7.37
C TYR A 11 -2.63 2.57 -6.27
N VAL A 12 -3.24 1.40 -6.43
CA VAL A 12 -4.16 0.86 -5.43
C VAL A 12 -3.50 -0.27 -4.68
N TYR A 13 -3.36 -0.11 -3.35
CA TYR A 13 -2.91 -1.19 -2.49
C TYR A 13 -4.11 -2.07 -2.15
N ASP A 14 -4.09 -3.31 -2.62
CA ASP A 14 -5.13 -4.29 -2.33
C ASP A 14 -4.63 -5.24 -1.24
N PRO A 15 -5.17 -5.17 -0.02
CA PRO A 15 -4.70 -6.04 1.07
C PRO A 15 -4.79 -7.53 0.74
N ALA A 16 -5.74 -7.94 -0.07
CA ALA A 16 -5.87 -9.34 -0.46
C ALA A 16 -4.69 -9.82 -1.29
N LYS A 17 -4.05 -8.92 -2.04
CA LYS A 17 -2.89 -9.23 -2.87
C LYS A 17 -1.56 -8.95 -2.17
N GLY A 18 -1.55 -7.99 -1.25
CA GLY A 18 -0.33 -7.55 -0.60
C GLY A 18 0.63 -6.88 -1.58
N ASP A 19 1.91 -6.95 -1.24
CA ASP A 19 2.99 -6.43 -2.07
C ASP A 19 4.20 -7.36 -1.94
N PRO A 20 4.12 -8.58 -2.50
CA PRO A 20 5.16 -9.60 -2.29
C PRO A 20 6.53 -9.15 -2.77
N ASP A 21 6.61 -8.33 -3.81
CA ASP A 21 7.88 -7.84 -4.34
C ASP A 21 8.63 -6.98 -3.32
N ASN A 22 7.91 -6.42 -2.36
CA ASN A 22 8.49 -5.61 -1.28
C ASN A 22 8.35 -6.29 0.08
N GLY A 23 8.13 -7.60 0.09
CA GLY A 23 8.11 -8.37 1.32
C GLY A 23 6.79 -8.31 2.09
N VAL A 24 5.70 -7.89 1.45
CA VAL A 24 4.39 -7.80 2.09
C VAL A 24 3.53 -8.97 1.61
N SER A 25 3.20 -9.88 2.53
CA SER A 25 2.40 -11.06 2.18
C SER A 25 0.97 -10.69 1.80
N PRO A 26 0.32 -11.49 0.92
CA PRO A 26 -1.12 -11.35 0.71
C PRO A 26 -1.87 -11.47 2.04
N GLY A 27 -2.91 -10.66 2.20
CA GLY A 27 -3.70 -10.66 3.44
C GLY A 27 -3.22 -9.66 4.48
N THR A 28 -2.26 -8.79 4.13
CA THR A 28 -1.75 -7.76 5.05
C THR A 28 -2.58 -6.49 4.92
N ALA A 29 -3.20 -6.05 6.02
CA ALA A 29 -3.94 -4.79 6.03
C ALA A 29 -2.98 -3.60 5.83
N PHE A 30 -3.48 -2.52 5.23
CA PHE A 30 -2.66 -1.33 4.99
C PHE A 30 -2.05 -0.81 6.30
N GLU A 31 -2.82 -0.83 7.39
CA GLU A 31 -2.38 -0.35 8.70
C GLU A 31 -1.24 -1.20 9.27
N ALA A 32 -1.13 -2.45 8.82
CA ALA A 32 -0.08 -3.36 9.28
C ALA A 32 1.22 -3.24 8.48
N LEU A 33 1.23 -2.43 7.42
CA LEU A 33 2.44 -2.21 6.63
C LEU A 33 3.51 -1.52 7.49
N PRO A 34 4.81 -1.81 7.21
CA PRO A 34 5.89 -1.10 7.91
C PRO A 34 5.76 0.40 7.74
N ALA A 35 6.20 1.16 8.74
CA ALA A 35 6.11 2.63 8.69
C ALA A 35 6.91 3.22 7.52
N ASP A 36 7.96 2.52 7.09
CA ASP A 36 8.83 2.96 5.99
C ASP A 36 8.43 2.38 4.64
N TRP A 37 7.31 1.65 4.57
CA TRP A 37 6.80 1.15 3.29
C TRP A 37 6.41 2.33 2.40
N THR A 38 6.74 2.21 1.13
CA THR A 38 6.43 3.26 0.16
C THR A 38 5.69 2.67 -1.04
N CYS A 39 5.03 3.54 -1.80
CA CYS A 39 4.34 3.12 -3.03
C CYS A 39 5.34 2.45 -3.98
N PRO A 40 5.04 1.22 -4.47
CA PRO A 40 5.96 0.52 -5.35
C PRO A 40 6.05 1.15 -6.75
N VAL A 41 5.16 2.06 -7.08
CA VAL A 41 5.15 2.72 -8.39
C VAL A 41 5.88 4.06 -8.36
N CYS A 42 5.55 4.93 -7.39
CA CYS A 42 6.10 6.29 -7.37
C CYS A 42 6.97 6.59 -6.15
N GLY A 43 7.00 5.71 -5.16
CA GLY A 43 7.80 5.91 -3.95
C GLY A 43 7.17 6.83 -2.92
N ALA A 44 5.91 7.20 -3.07
CA ALA A 44 5.22 8.05 -2.10
C ALA A 44 5.10 7.33 -0.75
N SER A 45 5.14 8.10 0.34
CA SER A 45 5.01 7.53 1.68
C SER A 45 3.59 7.06 1.95
N LYS A 46 3.42 6.26 3.00
CA LYS A 46 2.10 5.77 3.42
C LYS A 46 1.12 6.94 3.64
N GLY A 47 1.62 8.08 4.11
CA GLY A 47 0.78 9.24 4.37
C GLY A 47 0.09 9.82 3.13
N GLU A 48 0.58 9.47 1.94
CA GLU A 48 -0.03 9.92 0.69
C GLU A 48 -1.20 9.04 0.25
N PHE A 49 -1.45 7.94 0.95
CA PHE A 49 -2.53 7.02 0.61
C PHE A 49 -3.80 7.39 1.37
N ALA A 50 -4.94 7.21 0.69
CA ALA A 50 -6.25 7.43 1.29
C ALA A 50 -7.12 6.19 1.04
N PRO A 51 -8.08 5.90 1.93
CA PRO A 51 -9.03 4.81 1.71
C PRO A 51 -9.78 5.03 0.40
N GLU A 52 -9.95 3.95 -0.33
CA GLU A 52 -10.72 3.97 -1.57
C GLU A 52 -12.20 4.19 -1.32
#